data_0c3f70c0dba80f11980a2459540b9188
#
_entry.id   0c3f70c0dba80f11980a2459540b9188
#
_cell.length_a   1.000
_cell.length_b   1.000
_cell.length_c   1.000
_cell.angle_alpha   90.00
_cell.angle_beta   90.00
_cell.angle_gamma   90.00
#
_symmetry.space_group_name_H-M   'P 1'
#
loop_
_entity.id
_entity.type
_entity.pdbx_description
1 polymer ?
#
loop_
_entity_poly.entity_id
_entity_poly.type
_entity_poly.pdbx_seq_one_letter_code
_entity_poly.pdbx_strand_id
1 'polypeptide(L)'
;MLQKLFEVEEKIMKLFYDNYDVETKSMYIDYHPPVVERVWFQYEEYRVYLHKIHKCNESNEALFHPHPWKSAIRIIKGSYEMGVGHSATNKVPPVDCKLILSEGSCYEMTEENGWHYVNPISDYVYSLMITGERSTRPMPVEPDKKFRELTFEEYCDIFKVGKLFY
;
A
#
# COMPACT_ATOMS: atom_id res chain seq x y z
N MET A 1 11.32 -2.31 9.93
CA MET A 1 10.45 -2.74 8.81
C MET A 1 11.17 -2.64 7.46
N LEU A 2 11.92 -1.56 7.17
CA LEU A 2 12.64 -1.42 5.88
C LEU A 2 13.63 -2.55 5.58
N GLN A 3 14.45 -2.95 6.56
CA GLN A 3 15.35 -4.08 6.35
C GLN A 3 14.59 -5.35 5.93
N LYS A 4 13.45 -5.63 6.58
CA LYS A 4 12.62 -6.79 6.24
C LYS A 4 11.97 -6.64 4.86
N LEU A 5 11.60 -5.43 4.46
CA LEU A 5 11.09 -5.16 3.11
C LEU A 5 12.11 -5.60 2.04
N PHE A 6 13.38 -5.25 2.20
CA PHE A 6 14.44 -5.63 1.25
C PHE A 6 14.70 -7.14 1.22
N GLU A 7 14.70 -7.81 2.40
CA GLU A 7 14.82 -9.26 2.47
C GLU A 7 13.66 -9.98 1.76
N VAL A 8 12.43 -9.50 2.01
CA VAL A 8 11.21 -10.03 1.39
C VAL A 8 11.21 -9.78 -0.12
N GLU A 9 11.62 -8.58 -0.55
CA GLU A 9 11.72 -8.22 -1.96
C GLU A 9 12.63 -9.19 -2.73
N GLU A 10 13.83 -9.45 -2.22
CA GLU A 10 14.77 -10.37 -2.84
C GLU A 10 14.21 -11.81 -2.96
N LYS A 11 13.47 -12.27 -1.95
CA LYS A 11 12.86 -13.60 -1.94
C LYS A 11 11.62 -13.68 -2.84
N ILE A 12 10.76 -12.66 -2.84
CA ILE A 12 9.57 -12.58 -3.69
C ILE A 12 9.96 -12.67 -5.15
N MET A 13 11.04 -12.02 -5.49
CA MET A 13 11.57 -12.07 -6.85
C MET A 13 11.88 -13.49 -7.29
N LYS A 14 12.54 -14.27 -6.44
CA LYS A 14 12.79 -15.70 -6.72
C LYS A 14 11.48 -16.47 -6.88
N LEU A 15 10.49 -16.23 -6.00
CA LEU A 15 9.19 -16.88 -6.07
C LEU A 15 8.45 -16.58 -7.40
N PHE A 16 8.51 -15.35 -7.89
CA PHE A 16 7.90 -14.97 -9.16
C PHE A 16 8.65 -15.54 -10.39
N TYR A 17 9.97 -15.66 -10.33
CA TYR A 17 10.76 -16.28 -11.40
C TYR A 17 10.61 -17.80 -11.47
N ASP A 18 10.50 -18.46 -10.33
CA ASP A 18 10.45 -19.93 -10.24
C ASP A 18 9.03 -20.50 -10.43
N ASN A 19 8.03 -19.67 -10.78
CA ASN A 19 6.62 -20.06 -10.93
C ASN A 19 6.06 -20.79 -9.69
N TYR A 20 6.49 -20.44 -8.50
CA TYR A 20 5.91 -20.99 -7.28
C TYR A 20 4.44 -20.62 -7.16
N ASP A 21 3.61 -21.61 -6.92
CA ASP A 21 2.18 -21.44 -6.69
C ASP A 21 1.96 -20.85 -5.28
N VAL A 22 1.96 -19.53 -5.19
CA VAL A 22 1.66 -18.81 -3.94
C VAL A 22 0.18 -18.49 -3.93
N GLU A 23 -0.54 -18.99 -2.93
CA GLU A 23 -1.94 -18.61 -2.72
C GLU A 23 -2.03 -17.10 -2.50
N THR A 24 -2.59 -16.40 -3.47
CA THR A 24 -2.78 -14.97 -3.43
C THR A 24 -4.25 -14.62 -3.27
N LYS A 25 -4.51 -13.46 -2.66
CA LYS A 25 -5.83 -12.85 -2.57
C LYS A 25 -5.80 -11.49 -3.23
N SER A 26 -6.94 -11.04 -3.72
CA SER A 26 -7.05 -9.75 -4.37
C SER A 26 -8.22 -8.94 -3.82
N MET A 27 -8.16 -7.62 -4.00
CA MET A 27 -9.19 -6.71 -3.54
C MET A 27 -9.16 -5.42 -4.36
N TYR A 28 -10.33 -4.99 -4.80
CA TYR A 28 -10.56 -3.69 -5.40
C TYR A 28 -11.19 -2.76 -4.36
N ILE A 29 -10.53 -1.65 -4.05
CA ILE A 29 -10.92 -0.69 -3.03
C ILE A 29 -11.33 0.60 -3.71
N ASP A 30 -12.63 0.92 -3.74
CA ASP A 30 -13.20 2.09 -4.40
C ASP A 30 -14.12 2.93 -3.50
N TYR A 31 -14.22 2.57 -2.22
CA TYR A 31 -15.11 3.26 -1.28
C TYR A 31 -14.53 4.59 -0.74
N HIS A 32 -13.28 4.86 -1.00
CA HIS A 32 -12.63 6.14 -0.76
C HIS A 32 -11.50 6.36 -1.79
N PRO A 33 -11.20 7.61 -2.15
CA PRO A 33 -10.03 7.93 -2.94
C PRO A 33 -8.72 7.81 -2.11
N PRO A 34 -7.62 7.46 -2.78
CA PRO A 34 -7.55 6.94 -4.14
C PRO A 34 -8.13 5.53 -4.27
N VAL A 35 -8.58 5.17 -5.46
CA VAL A 35 -8.93 3.78 -5.79
C VAL A 35 -7.67 2.92 -5.76
N VAL A 36 -7.74 1.74 -5.15
CA VAL A 36 -6.59 0.83 -5.01
C VAL A 36 -6.96 -0.57 -5.50
N GLU A 37 -6.24 -1.05 -6.48
CA GLU A 37 -6.17 -2.47 -6.82
C GLU A 37 -5.06 -3.10 -5.98
N ARG A 38 -5.37 -4.19 -5.30
CA ARG A 38 -4.46 -4.83 -4.34
C ARG A 38 -4.42 -6.33 -4.55
N VAL A 39 -3.20 -6.88 -4.64
CA VAL A 39 -2.94 -8.32 -4.51
C VAL A 39 -2.09 -8.53 -3.27
N TRP A 40 -2.36 -9.59 -2.51
CA TRP A 40 -1.60 -9.86 -1.31
C TRP A 40 -1.50 -11.36 -1.00
N PHE A 41 -0.46 -11.72 -0.24
CA PHE A 41 -0.23 -13.07 0.24
C PHE A 41 0.49 -13.03 1.60
N GLN A 42 0.45 -14.16 2.30
CA GLN A 42 1.18 -14.33 3.55
C GLN A 42 2.59 -14.83 3.27
N TYR A 43 3.58 -14.20 3.87
CA TYR A 43 4.96 -14.62 3.82
C TYR A 43 5.56 -14.59 5.23
N GLU A 44 5.83 -15.76 5.82
CA GLU A 44 6.18 -15.88 7.24
C GLU A 44 5.13 -15.17 8.11
N GLU A 45 5.56 -14.33 9.05
CA GLU A 45 4.68 -13.49 9.88
C GLU A 45 4.18 -12.21 9.21
N TYR A 46 4.67 -11.89 8.01
CA TYR A 46 4.36 -10.67 7.29
C TYR A 46 3.28 -10.90 6.23
N ARG A 47 2.46 -9.87 6.04
CA ARG A 47 1.59 -9.81 4.88
C ARG A 47 2.22 -8.91 3.84
N VAL A 48 2.32 -9.43 2.63
CA VAL A 48 2.95 -8.76 1.48
C VAL A 48 1.88 -8.30 0.52
N TYR A 49 1.95 -7.05 0.09
CA TYR A 49 0.99 -6.44 -0.82
C TYR A 49 1.67 -5.88 -2.04
N LEU A 50 1.06 -6.09 -3.19
CA LEU A 50 1.30 -5.34 -4.41
C LEU A 50 0.09 -4.44 -4.65
N HIS A 51 0.34 -3.15 -4.84
CA HIS A 51 -0.70 -2.16 -5.10
C HIS A 51 -0.54 -1.53 -6.47
N LYS A 52 -1.67 -1.25 -7.10
CA LYS A 52 -1.82 -0.23 -8.12
C LYS A 52 -2.78 0.82 -7.58
N ILE A 53 -2.28 2.02 -7.38
CA ILE A 53 -3.00 3.14 -6.79
C ILE A 53 -3.33 4.12 -7.91
N HIS A 54 -4.62 4.39 -8.12
CA HIS A 54 -5.09 5.26 -9.19
C HIS A 54 -5.00 6.72 -8.79
N LYS A 55 -4.81 7.59 -9.79
CA LYS A 55 -4.88 9.02 -9.57
C LYS A 55 -6.23 9.45 -9.03
N CYS A 56 -6.22 10.35 -8.07
CA CYS A 56 -7.44 11.01 -7.58
C CYS A 56 -8.03 11.93 -8.66
N ASN A 57 -9.35 12.10 -8.65
CA ASN A 57 -10.01 13.06 -9.53
C ASN A 57 -9.74 14.49 -9.08
N GLU A 58 -9.73 14.71 -7.75
CA GLU A 58 -9.42 15.98 -7.13
C GLU A 58 -8.20 15.86 -6.21
N SER A 59 -7.42 16.92 -6.12
CA SER A 59 -6.13 16.91 -5.39
C SER A 59 -6.24 16.76 -3.86
N ASN A 60 -7.43 16.97 -3.30
CA ASN A 60 -7.67 16.99 -1.85
C ASN A 60 -8.62 15.88 -1.38
N GLU A 61 -8.99 14.93 -2.24
CA GLU A 61 -9.94 13.86 -1.88
C GLU A 61 -9.30 12.64 -1.24
N ALA A 62 -7.96 12.52 -1.29
CA ALA A 62 -7.26 11.36 -0.75
C ALA A 62 -7.52 11.19 0.76
N LEU A 63 -7.95 9.99 1.15
CA LEU A 63 -8.30 9.69 2.54
C LEU A 63 -7.09 9.79 3.46
N PHE A 64 -7.17 10.67 4.46
CA PHE A 64 -6.20 10.77 5.53
C PHE A 64 -6.56 9.80 6.65
N HIS A 65 -5.76 8.77 6.86
CA HIS A 65 -6.10 7.65 7.72
C HIS A 65 -4.89 7.11 8.52
N PRO A 66 -5.14 6.47 9.68
CA PRO A 66 -4.12 5.76 10.44
C PRO A 66 -3.95 4.33 9.93
N HIS A 67 -2.79 3.73 10.22
CA HIS A 67 -2.58 2.29 10.01
C HIS A 67 -2.58 1.53 11.33
N PRO A 68 -3.26 0.38 11.42
CA PRO A 68 -3.27 -0.45 12.62
C PRO A 68 -2.07 -1.41 12.69
N TRP A 69 -1.16 -1.37 11.74
CA TRP A 69 0.04 -2.20 11.67
C TRP A 69 1.26 -1.39 11.26
N LYS A 70 2.41 -1.82 11.73
CA LYS A 70 3.67 -1.30 11.22
C LYS A 70 3.85 -1.76 9.78
N SER A 71 4.31 -0.88 8.92
CA SER A 71 4.48 -1.18 7.49
C SER A 71 5.77 -0.59 6.95
N ALA A 72 6.26 -1.19 5.88
CA ALA A 72 7.30 -0.62 5.03
C ALA A 72 6.87 -0.72 3.58
N ILE A 73 7.16 0.31 2.81
CA ILE A 73 6.69 0.50 1.45
C ILE A 73 7.85 0.88 0.55
N ARG A 74 7.86 0.33 -0.67
CA ARG A 74 8.70 0.76 -1.79
C ARG A 74 7.82 1.15 -2.97
N ILE A 75 8.10 2.31 -3.55
CA ILE A 75 7.49 2.74 -4.80
C ILE A 75 8.21 2.03 -5.94
N ILE A 76 7.47 1.20 -6.68
CA ILE A 76 7.99 0.45 -7.82
C ILE A 76 7.95 1.32 -9.07
N LYS A 77 6.86 2.05 -9.28
CA LYS A 77 6.65 2.89 -10.45
C LYS A 77 5.72 4.04 -10.14
N GLY A 78 5.97 5.21 -10.75
CA GLY A 78 5.16 6.40 -10.58
C GLY A 78 5.58 7.24 -9.39
N SER A 79 4.72 8.19 -9.01
CA SER A 79 4.97 9.12 -7.91
C SER A 79 3.67 9.58 -7.25
N TYR A 80 3.72 9.92 -5.96
CA TYR A 80 2.62 10.52 -5.23
C TYR A 80 3.11 11.55 -4.20
N GLU A 81 2.23 12.48 -3.85
CA GLU A 81 2.36 13.27 -2.64
C GLU A 81 1.85 12.43 -1.46
N MET A 82 2.62 12.36 -0.39
CA MET A 82 2.21 11.80 0.89
C MET A 82 2.14 12.91 1.92
N GLY A 83 0.96 13.11 2.52
CA GLY A 83 0.82 13.92 3.72
C GLY A 83 0.94 13.04 4.96
N VAL A 84 1.66 13.53 5.96
CA VAL A 84 1.86 12.84 7.24
C VAL A 84 1.37 13.72 8.37
N GLY A 85 0.76 13.14 9.38
CA GLY A 85 0.34 13.81 10.61
C GLY A 85 0.29 12.83 11.78
N HIS A 86 0.06 13.34 12.98
CA HIS A 86 0.07 12.55 14.20
C HIS A 86 -1.13 12.87 15.09
N SER A 87 -1.81 11.82 15.57
CA SER A 87 -2.90 11.97 16.53
C SER A 87 -2.97 10.74 17.43
N ALA A 88 -2.96 10.96 18.73
CA ALA A 88 -3.22 9.92 19.74
C ALA A 88 -4.71 9.55 19.84
N THR A 89 -5.58 10.25 19.11
CA THR A 89 -7.04 10.03 19.08
C THR A 89 -7.48 9.61 17.68
N ASN A 90 -8.75 9.24 17.54
CA ASN A 90 -9.36 8.94 16.22
C ASN A 90 -9.77 10.22 15.45
N LYS A 91 -9.43 11.42 15.95
CA LYS A 91 -9.67 12.65 15.20
C LYS A 91 -8.57 12.83 14.18
N VAL A 92 -8.98 13.19 12.98
CA VAL A 92 -8.08 13.50 11.87
C VAL A 92 -7.17 14.66 12.30
N PRO A 93 -5.84 14.46 12.33
CA PRO A 93 -4.90 15.53 12.70
C PRO A 93 -4.70 16.52 11.55
N PRO A 94 -4.08 17.67 11.81
CA PRO A 94 -3.50 18.47 10.74
C PRO A 94 -2.39 17.69 10.02
N VAL A 95 -2.09 18.11 8.80
CA VAL A 95 -0.93 17.61 8.06
C VAL A 95 0.32 18.33 8.59
N ASP A 96 1.25 17.56 9.17
CA ASP A 96 2.51 18.09 9.73
C ASP A 96 3.53 18.33 8.63
N CYS A 97 3.62 17.42 7.66
CA CYS A 97 4.51 17.58 6.51
C CYS A 97 3.95 16.89 5.26
N LYS A 98 4.48 17.31 4.11
CA LYS A 98 4.21 16.72 2.81
C LYS A 98 5.50 16.27 2.16
N LEU A 99 5.49 15.08 1.59
CA LEU A 99 6.61 14.44 0.92
C LEU A 99 6.22 14.07 -0.50
N ILE A 100 7.12 14.27 -1.47
CA ILE A 100 6.97 13.69 -2.80
C ILE A 100 7.82 12.42 -2.85
N LEU A 101 7.17 11.30 -3.08
CA LEU A 101 7.79 10.00 -3.18
C LEU A 101 7.64 9.50 -4.61
N SER A 102 8.73 8.99 -5.17
CA SER A 102 8.80 8.55 -6.56
C SER A 102 9.41 7.14 -6.65
N GLU A 103 9.48 6.62 -7.85
CA GLU A 103 10.13 5.34 -8.15
C GLU A 103 11.46 5.17 -7.41
N GLY A 104 11.65 4.05 -6.75
CA GLY A 104 12.80 3.73 -5.91
C GLY A 104 12.72 4.27 -4.48
N SER A 105 11.80 5.20 -4.16
CA SER A 105 11.61 5.68 -2.79
C SER A 105 11.15 4.55 -1.88
N CYS A 106 11.74 4.48 -0.67
CA CYS A 106 11.35 3.56 0.39
C CYS A 106 11.05 4.34 1.67
N TYR A 107 10.04 3.91 2.40
CA TYR A 107 9.73 4.47 3.71
C TYR A 107 9.06 3.44 4.62
N GLU A 108 9.02 3.73 5.90
CA GLU A 108 8.30 2.92 6.87
C GLU A 108 7.36 3.77 7.73
N MET A 109 6.29 3.15 8.18
CA MET A 109 5.34 3.70 9.14
C MET A 109 5.31 2.78 10.34
N THR A 110 6.00 3.18 11.41
CA THR A 110 6.15 2.38 12.65
C THR A 110 5.51 3.06 13.84
N GLU A 111 5.14 4.33 13.71
CA GLU A 111 4.55 5.12 14.77
C GLU A 111 3.08 4.77 15.01
N GLU A 112 2.73 4.46 16.26
CA GLU A 112 1.35 4.09 16.61
C GLU A 112 0.35 5.22 16.38
N ASN A 113 0.79 6.47 16.46
CA ASN A 113 -0.05 7.66 16.26
C ASN A 113 0.05 8.25 14.85
N GLY A 114 0.76 7.58 13.94
CA GLY A 114 0.97 8.04 12.59
C GLY A 114 -0.31 8.00 11.75
N TRP A 115 -0.52 9.04 10.96
CA TRP A 115 -1.57 9.18 9.96
C TRP A 115 -0.94 9.54 8.63
N HIS A 116 -1.49 9.05 7.55
CA HIS A 116 -1.09 9.48 6.22
C HIS A 116 -2.22 9.48 5.20
N TYR A 117 -2.00 10.21 4.12
CA TYR A 117 -2.69 10.01 2.86
C TYR A 117 -1.67 9.86 1.74
N VAL A 118 -2.07 9.23 0.67
CA VAL A 118 -1.32 9.19 -0.59
C VAL A 118 -2.17 9.76 -1.70
N ASN A 119 -1.63 10.74 -2.42
CA ASN A 119 -2.29 11.39 -3.55
C ASN A 119 -1.42 11.21 -4.80
N PRO A 120 -1.74 10.26 -5.69
CA PRO A 120 -0.94 9.99 -6.87
C PRO A 120 -0.81 11.21 -7.78
N ILE A 121 0.44 11.51 -8.16
CA ILE A 121 0.79 12.53 -9.15
C ILE A 121 0.76 11.91 -10.55
N SER A 122 1.29 10.68 -10.68
CA SER A 122 1.20 9.88 -11.89
C SER A 122 -0.22 9.30 -12.03
N ASP A 123 -0.60 8.89 -13.25
CA ASP A 123 -1.90 8.25 -13.50
C ASP A 123 -2.09 6.99 -12.66
N TYR A 124 -1.00 6.25 -12.44
CA TYR A 124 -0.92 5.09 -11.55
C TYR A 124 0.38 5.08 -10.76
N VAL A 125 0.30 4.58 -9.55
CA VAL A 125 1.47 4.28 -8.73
C VAL A 125 1.44 2.80 -8.36
N TYR A 126 2.54 2.10 -8.60
CA TYR A 126 2.72 0.72 -8.17
C TYR A 126 3.65 0.69 -6.97
N SER A 127 3.29 -0.07 -5.96
CA SER A 127 4.10 -0.22 -4.76
C SER A 127 4.11 -1.64 -4.22
N LEU A 128 5.24 -2.01 -3.61
CA LEU A 128 5.36 -3.17 -2.73
C LEU A 128 5.24 -2.69 -1.30
N MET A 129 4.42 -3.35 -0.50
CA MET A 129 4.27 -3.07 0.93
C MET A 129 4.35 -4.36 1.72
N ILE A 130 5.04 -4.32 2.85
CA ILE A 130 4.92 -5.36 3.88
C ILE A 130 4.27 -4.77 5.13
N THR A 131 3.48 -5.59 5.81
CA THR A 131 2.92 -5.24 7.13
C THR A 131 3.28 -6.30 8.15
N GLY A 132 3.60 -5.84 9.36
CA GLY A 132 3.76 -6.70 10.52
C GLY A 132 2.42 -6.99 11.22
N GLU A 133 2.51 -7.39 12.46
CA GLU A 133 1.36 -7.71 13.30
C GLU A 133 0.42 -6.50 13.47
N ARG A 134 -0.88 -6.79 13.54
CA ARG A 134 -1.91 -5.78 13.75
C ARG A 134 -1.91 -5.29 15.20
N SER A 135 -1.85 -3.97 15.38
CA SER A 135 -2.06 -3.34 16.67
C SER A 135 -3.55 -3.30 17.04
N THR A 136 -3.85 -2.97 18.28
CA THR A 136 -5.23 -2.79 18.76
C THR A 136 -5.85 -1.45 18.36
N ARG A 137 -5.13 -0.62 17.58
CA ARG A 137 -5.62 0.69 17.17
C ARG A 137 -6.89 0.54 16.32
N PRO A 138 -8.00 1.22 16.70
CA PRO A 138 -9.19 1.21 15.88
C PRO A 138 -8.93 1.92 14.55
N MET A 139 -9.41 1.31 13.47
CA MET A 139 -9.49 1.95 12.17
C MET A 139 -10.69 2.90 12.12
N PRO A 140 -10.64 3.96 11.30
CA PRO A 140 -11.85 4.66 10.92
C PRO A 140 -12.88 3.64 10.44
N VAL A 141 -14.15 3.84 10.77
CA VAL A 141 -15.24 2.91 10.44
C VAL A 141 -15.22 2.67 8.93
N GLU A 142 -14.90 1.45 8.55
CA GLU A 142 -15.07 1.02 7.17
C GLU A 142 -16.57 0.91 6.91
N PRO A 143 -17.08 1.49 5.83
CA PRO A 143 -18.46 1.26 5.46
C PRO A 143 -18.67 -0.24 5.18
N ASP A 144 -19.88 -0.75 5.44
CA ASP A 144 -20.31 -2.14 5.16
C ASP A 144 -20.33 -2.43 3.63
N LYS A 145 -19.24 -2.16 2.95
CA LYS A 145 -19.11 -2.42 1.53
C LYS A 145 -18.47 -3.78 1.32
N LYS A 146 -19.12 -4.58 0.47
CA LYS A 146 -18.51 -5.80 -0.04
C LYS A 146 -17.42 -5.39 -1.03
N PHE A 147 -16.18 -5.67 -0.69
CA PHE A 147 -15.07 -5.57 -1.62
C PHE A 147 -15.24 -6.62 -2.73
N ARG A 148 -15.00 -6.22 -3.98
CA ARG A 148 -14.87 -7.19 -5.06
C ARG A 148 -13.42 -7.68 -5.17
N GLU A 149 -13.25 -8.88 -5.66
CA GLU A 149 -11.96 -9.34 -6.14
C GLU A 149 -11.58 -8.62 -7.44
N LEU A 150 -10.30 -8.64 -7.77
CA LEU A 150 -9.81 -8.16 -9.05
C LEU A 150 -10.27 -9.09 -10.17
N THR A 151 -10.54 -8.52 -11.34
CA THR A 151 -10.64 -9.31 -12.57
C THR A 151 -9.30 -9.93 -12.91
N PHE A 152 -9.29 -10.96 -13.75
CA PHE A 152 -8.05 -11.58 -14.19
C PHE A 152 -7.09 -10.59 -14.89
N GLU A 153 -7.63 -9.63 -15.64
CA GLU A 153 -6.85 -8.61 -16.33
C GLU A 153 -6.18 -7.63 -15.35
N GLU A 154 -6.93 -7.10 -14.38
CA GLU A 154 -6.41 -6.23 -13.31
C GLU A 154 -5.33 -6.94 -12.49
N TYR A 155 -5.58 -8.22 -12.14
CA TYR A 155 -4.62 -9.05 -11.43
C TYR A 155 -3.32 -9.22 -12.22
N CYS A 156 -3.39 -9.57 -13.50
CA CYS A 156 -2.23 -9.74 -14.37
C CYS A 156 -1.45 -8.43 -14.56
N ASP A 157 -2.12 -7.28 -14.59
CA ASP A 157 -1.48 -5.98 -14.75
C ASP A 157 -0.54 -5.68 -13.57
N ILE A 158 -1.00 -5.91 -12.34
CA ILE A 158 -0.18 -5.74 -11.13
C ILE A 158 1.07 -6.63 -11.16
N PHE A 159 0.91 -7.90 -11.53
CA PHE A 159 2.04 -8.84 -11.59
C PHE A 159 3.03 -8.55 -12.72
N LYS A 160 2.55 -8.06 -13.87
CA LYS A 160 3.44 -7.67 -14.98
C LYS A 160 4.40 -6.55 -14.55
N VAL A 161 3.90 -5.57 -13.82
CA VAL A 161 4.74 -4.49 -13.33
C VAL A 161 5.76 -5.02 -12.32
N GLY A 162 5.37 -5.89 -11.40
CA GLY A 162 6.31 -6.57 -10.50
C GLY A 162 7.44 -7.29 -11.23
N LYS A 163 7.17 -7.91 -12.40
CA LYS A 163 8.18 -8.59 -13.23
C LYS A 163 9.09 -7.66 -14.05
N LEU A 164 8.65 -6.43 -14.32
CA LEU A 164 9.43 -5.48 -15.16
C LEU A 164 10.54 -4.75 -14.38
N PHE A 165 10.54 -4.83 -13.06
CA PHE A 165 11.50 -4.10 -12.22
C PHE A 165 12.71 -4.92 -11.78
N TYR A 166 12.82 -6.15 -12.27
CA TYR A 166 13.87 -7.08 -11.98
C TYR A 166 14.24 -7.91 -13.23
#